data_a597d0a02e2ee4ebb355999ac0b1a0af
#
_entry.id   a597d0a02e2ee4ebb355999ac0b1a0af
#
_cell.length_a   1.000
_cell.length_b   1.000
_cell.length_c   1.000
_cell.angle_alpha   90.00
_cell.angle_beta   90.00
_cell.angle_gamma   90.00
#
_symmetry.space_group_name_H-M   'P 1'
#
loop_
_entity.id
_entity.type
_entity.pdbx_description
1 polymer ?
#
loop_
_entity_poly.entity_id
_entity_poly.type
_entity_poly.pdbx_seq_one_letter_code
_entity_poly.pdbx_strand_id
1 'polypeptide(L)'
;MRLPCLKACLPILALTLACSDSTSPTELVSGTYVLETVNGQGIPAIFSAGPADTSFMLSATLSLDGAGHGLRSEHWRYVFPPNQVQEGTFTMPVEYRIDGDNITVGSFQPCPANALCEGNKVGKFTSTTLSLSYETTSTTPVFLYRLSPTM
;
A
#
# COMPACT_ATOMS: atom_id res chain seq x y z
N MET A 1 -46.38 8.70 67.71
CA MET A 1 -45.40 9.32 66.82
C MET A 1 -44.83 8.26 65.89
N ARG A 2 -45.22 8.26 64.63
CA ARG A 2 -44.75 7.30 63.60
C ARG A 2 -43.88 8.05 62.62
N LEU A 3 -42.59 7.67 62.50
CA LEU A 3 -41.66 8.18 61.47
C LEU A 3 -41.90 7.46 60.17
N PRO A 4 -41.96 8.15 59.01
CA PRO A 4 -42.01 7.51 57.69
C PRO A 4 -40.61 7.13 57.21
N CYS A 5 -40.48 5.88 56.79
CA CYS A 5 -39.30 5.33 56.09
C CYS A 5 -39.13 5.99 54.71
N LEU A 6 -38.06 6.75 54.53
CA LEU A 6 -37.69 7.34 53.26
C LEU A 6 -36.92 6.29 52.45
N LYS A 7 -37.56 5.70 51.41
CA LYS A 7 -36.93 4.80 50.46
C LYS A 7 -36.13 5.65 49.46
N ALA A 8 -34.84 5.71 49.60
CA ALA A 8 -33.94 6.28 48.61
C ALA A 8 -33.79 5.30 47.45
N CYS A 9 -34.42 5.59 46.32
CA CYS A 9 -34.11 4.93 45.03
C CYS A 9 -32.80 5.49 44.46
N LEU A 10 -31.77 4.66 44.47
CA LEU A 10 -30.51 4.94 43.73
C LEU A 10 -30.72 4.61 42.26
N PRO A 11 -30.56 5.54 41.30
CA PRO A 11 -30.49 5.15 39.90
C PRO A 11 -29.15 4.54 39.60
N ILE A 12 -29.13 3.28 39.21
CA ILE A 12 -27.95 2.60 38.66
C ILE A 12 -27.73 3.15 37.25
N LEU A 13 -26.76 4.06 37.14
CA LEU A 13 -26.28 4.57 35.88
C LEU A 13 -25.47 3.47 35.18
N ALA A 14 -26.10 2.70 34.29
CA ALA A 14 -25.43 1.74 33.44
C ALA A 14 -24.56 2.51 32.43
N LEU A 15 -23.27 2.65 32.71
CA LEU A 15 -22.27 3.05 31.72
C LEU A 15 -22.12 1.91 30.70
N THR A 16 -22.80 2.01 29.57
CA THR A 16 -22.48 1.21 28.39
C THR A 16 -21.13 1.71 27.85
N LEU A 17 -20.07 0.99 28.21
CA LEU A 17 -18.78 1.08 27.51
C LEU A 17 -19.03 0.61 26.07
N ALA A 18 -19.32 1.53 25.18
CA ALA A 18 -19.20 1.29 23.75
C ALA A 18 -17.71 1.11 23.46
N CYS A 19 -17.24 -0.15 23.42
CA CYS A 19 -16.00 -0.48 22.74
C CYS A 19 -16.24 -0.13 21.26
N SER A 20 -15.80 1.05 20.85
CA SER A 20 -15.58 1.29 19.44
C SER A 20 -14.34 0.47 19.08
N ASP A 21 -14.54 -0.63 18.35
CA ASP A 21 -13.45 -1.32 17.67
C ASP A 21 -12.84 -0.30 16.70
N SER A 22 -11.81 0.42 17.17
CA SER A 22 -11.04 1.29 16.30
C SER A 22 -10.14 0.40 15.45
N THR A 23 -10.62 0.06 14.26
CA THR A 23 -9.79 -0.60 13.24
C THR A 23 -8.53 0.22 13.06
N SER A 24 -7.36 -0.40 13.22
CA SER A 24 -6.09 0.28 12.97
C SER A 24 -6.06 0.82 11.53
N PRO A 25 -5.57 2.04 11.29
CA PRO A 25 -5.44 2.56 9.91
C PRO A 25 -4.73 1.59 8.96
N THR A 26 -3.77 0.82 9.45
CA THR A 26 -3.04 -0.18 8.66
C THR A 26 -3.90 -1.39 8.29
N GLU A 27 -4.89 -1.76 9.08
CA GLU A 27 -5.84 -2.85 8.76
C GLU A 27 -6.76 -2.48 7.59
N LEU A 28 -7.04 -1.19 7.38
CA LEU A 28 -7.88 -0.70 6.29
C LEU A 28 -7.30 -1.00 4.90
N VAL A 29 -5.98 -1.20 4.81
CA VAL A 29 -5.26 -1.45 3.55
C VAL A 29 -4.66 -2.84 3.49
N SER A 30 -4.98 -3.72 4.43
CA SER A 30 -4.47 -5.10 4.39
C SER A 30 -5.06 -5.86 3.21
N GLY A 31 -4.23 -6.70 2.55
CA GLY A 31 -4.65 -7.52 1.42
C GLY A 31 -3.62 -7.60 0.32
N THR A 32 -3.95 -8.30 -0.74
CA THR A 32 -3.10 -8.41 -1.94
C THR A 32 -3.68 -7.57 -3.05
N TYR A 33 -2.89 -6.63 -3.52
CA TYR A 33 -3.21 -5.70 -4.59
C TYR A 33 -2.47 -6.12 -5.86
N VAL A 34 -3.17 -6.15 -6.98
CA VAL A 34 -2.63 -6.47 -8.31
C VAL A 34 -2.55 -5.20 -9.13
N LEU A 35 -1.42 -4.97 -9.78
CA LEU A 35 -1.22 -3.82 -10.66
C LEU A 35 -2.15 -3.92 -11.88
N GLU A 36 -2.92 -2.87 -12.13
CA GLU A 36 -3.79 -2.76 -13.30
C GLU A 36 -3.19 -1.86 -14.39
N THR A 37 -2.65 -0.71 -13.97
CA THR A 37 -2.11 0.25 -14.94
C THR A 37 -0.82 0.91 -14.45
N VAL A 38 0.00 1.33 -15.41
CA VAL A 38 1.11 2.27 -15.22
C VAL A 38 0.83 3.49 -16.10
N ASN A 39 0.74 4.68 -15.52
CA ASN A 39 0.36 5.92 -16.22
C ASN A 39 -0.98 5.82 -16.98
N GLY A 40 -1.94 5.07 -16.45
CA GLY A 40 -3.23 4.83 -17.11
C GLY A 40 -3.19 3.82 -18.26
N GLN A 41 -2.04 3.25 -18.58
CA GLN A 41 -1.92 2.16 -19.57
C GLN A 41 -2.03 0.81 -18.86
N GLY A 42 -2.89 -0.06 -19.40
CA GLY A 42 -3.00 -1.45 -18.93
C GLY A 42 -1.69 -2.21 -19.13
N ILE A 43 -1.45 -3.21 -18.25
CA ILE A 43 -0.24 -4.04 -18.36
C ILE A 43 -0.40 -5.15 -19.40
N PRO A 44 0.67 -5.49 -20.15
CA PRO A 44 2.05 -4.98 -20.07
C PRO A 44 2.18 -3.51 -20.45
N ALA A 45 2.85 -2.70 -19.62
CA ALA A 45 3.04 -1.28 -19.87
C ALA A 45 4.51 -0.93 -20.08
N ILE A 46 4.80 -0.02 -21.00
CA ILE A 46 6.14 0.55 -21.13
C ILE A 46 6.40 1.43 -19.90
N PHE A 47 7.43 1.09 -19.17
CA PHE A 47 7.87 1.87 -18.02
C PHE A 47 8.93 2.92 -18.40
N SER A 48 9.88 2.53 -19.24
CA SER A 48 10.93 3.41 -19.75
C SER A 48 11.28 2.99 -21.18
N ALA A 49 11.55 3.96 -22.04
CA ALA A 49 12.07 3.74 -23.38
C ALA A 49 13.22 4.71 -23.64
N GLY A 50 14.38 4.16 -23.93
CA GLY A 50 15.60 4.91 -24.21
C GLY A 50 16.41 4.30 -25.36
N PRO A 51 17.50 4.96 -25.78
CA PRO A 51 18.37 4.44 -26.84
C PRO A 51 19.12 3.17 -26.43
N ALA A 52 19.31 2.94 -25.13
CA ALA A 52 20.03 1.80 -24.60
C ALA A 52 19.13 0.59 -24.33
N ASP A 53 17.88 0.83 -23.91
CA ASP A 53 16.94 -0.22 -23.55
C ASP A 53 15.48 0.28 -23.55
N THR A 54 14.56 -0.68 -23.59
CA THR A 54 13.15 -0.45 -23.28
C THR A 54 12.74 -1.42 -22.20
N SER A 55 12.16 -0.89 -21.12
CA SER A 55 11.65 -1.71 -20.01
C SER A 55 10.12 -1.74 -19.99
N PHE A 56 9.60 -2.92 -19.72
CA PHE A 56 8.17 -3.18 -19.60
C PHE A 56 7.87 -3.74 -18.23
N MET A 57 6.81 -3.23 -17.60
CA MET A 57 6.19 -3.86 -16.45
C MET A 57 5.17 -4.88 -16.97
N LEU A 58 5.42 -6.16 -16.73
CA LEU A 58 4.53 -7.25 -17.17
C LEU A 58 3.44 -7.55 -16.15
N SER A 59 3.80 -7.52 -14.88
CA SER A 59 2.87 -7.64 -13.74
C SER A 59 3.50 -7.12 -12.48
N ALA A 60 2.69 -6.75 -11.49
CA ALA A 60 3.17 -6.54 -10.13
C ALA A 60 2.06 -6.87 -9.12
N THR A 61 2.49 -7.29 -7.94
CA THR A 61 1.63 -7.47 -6.78
C THR A 61 2.23 -6.76 -5.57
N LEU A 62 1.36 -6.27 -4.70
CA LEU A 62 1.70 -5.68 -3.42
C LEU A 62 0.81 -6.30 -2.34
N SER A 63 1.37 -7.15 -1.50
CA SER A 63 0.66 -7.74 -0.36
C SER A 63 0.99 -6.95 0.89
N LEU A 64 -0.02 -6.47 1.60
CA LEU A 64 0.10 -5.68 2.82
C LEU A 64 -0.56 -6.43 3.99
N ASP A 65 0.10 -6.42 5.17
CA ASP A 65 -0.29 -7.21 6.34
C ASP A 65 -0.99 -6.35 7.36
N GLY A 66 -1.79 -5.80 7.64
CA GLY A 66 -2.38 -4.95 8.70
C GLY A 66 -1.41 -4.45 9.80
N ALA A 67 -0.13 -4.82 9.76
CA ALA A 67 0.88 -4.47 10.76
C ALA A 67 1.91 -3.45 10.28
N GLY A 68 1.78 -2.95 9.06
CA GLY A 68 2.71 -1.97 8.48
C GLY A 68 3.82 -2.58 7.63
N HIS A 69 3.76 -3.89 7.32
CA HIS A 69 4.72 -4.57 6.48
C HIS A 69 4.04 -5.18 5.25
N GLY A 70 4.83 -5.52 4.25
CA GLY A 70 4.31 -6.12 3.05
C GLY A 70 5.39 -6.79 2.20
N LEU A 71 4.94 -7.33 1.09
CA LEU A 71 5.79 -7.94 0.08
C LEU A 71 5.39 -7.38 -1.28
N ARG A 72 6.36 -6.84 -2.01
CA ARG A 72 6.18 -6.38 -3.38
C ARG A 72 6.87 -7.35 -4.33
N SER A 73 6.15 -7.80 -5.37
CA SER A 73 6.70 -8.63 -6.44
C SER A 73 6.41 -7.96 -7.77
N GLU A 74 7.43 -7.81 -8.60
CA GLU A 74 7.35 -7.13 -9.90
C GLU A 74 8.00 -8.01 -10.97
N HIS A 75 7.29 -8.25 -12.06
CA HIS A 75 7.78 -8.99 -13.22
C HIS A 75 8.07 -8.02 -14.35
N TRP A 76 9.32 -7.99 -14.78
CA TRP A 76 9.86 -7.06 -15.77
C TRP A 76 10.37 -7.77 -17.00
N ARG A 77 10.28 -7.08 -18.14
CA ARG A 77 10.97 -7.40 -19.39
C ARG A 77 11.82 -6.21 -19.82
N TYR A 78 13.07 -6.48 -20.15
CA TYR A 78 14.01 -5.53 -20.72
C TYR A 78 14.36 -5.94 -22.13
N VAL A 79 14.31 -5.00 -23.07
CA VAL A 79 14.69 -5.21 -24.48
C VAL A 79 15.86 -4.31 -24.79
N PHE A 80 17.01 -4.91 -25.09
CA PHE A 80 18.24 -4.23 -25.43
C PHE A 80 18.50 -4.33 -26.94
N PRO A 81 19.03 -3.29 -27.61
CA PRO A 81 19.49 -3.42 -29.01
C PRO A 81 20.62 -4.45 -29.12
N PRO A 82 20.71 -5.23 -30.21
CA PRO A 82 19.80 -5.30 -31.36
C PRO A 82 18.60 -6.26 -31.24
N ASN A 83 18.13 -6.69 -30.11
CA ASN A 83 16.96 -7.54 -29.82
C ASN A 83 17.25 -8.56 -28.70
N GLN A 84 18.13 -8.24 -27.78
CA GLN A 84 18.29 -9.07 -26.59
C GLN A 84 17.13 -8.82 -25.62
N VAL A 85 16.51 -9.88 -25.15
CA VAL A 85 15.41 -9.82 -24.19
C VAL A 85 15.84 -10.48 -22.90
N GLN A 86 15.60 -9.79 -21.79
CA GLN A 86 15.76 -10.33 -20.44
C GLN A 86 14.45 -10.16 -19.68
N GLU A 87 14.03 -11.20 -19.00
CA GLU A 87 12.86 -11.16 -18.10
C GLU A 87 13.28 -11.61 -16.70
N GLY A 88 12.64 -11.04 -15.71
CA GLY A 88 12.89 -11.40 -14.33
C GLY A 88 11.81 -10.94 -13.38
N THR A 89 11.68 -11.64 -12.27
CA THR A 89 10.81 -11.26 -11.17
C THR A 89 11.66 -10.84 -9.99
N PHE A 90 11.36 -9.66 -9.48
CA PHE A 90 11.97 -9.09 -8.27
C PHE A 90 10.96 -9.12 -7.16
N THR A 91 11.32 -9.71 -6.04
CA THR A 91 10.46 -9.74 -4.84
C THR A 91 11.24 -9.15 -3.69
N MET A 92 10.63 -8.18 -3.00
CA MET A 92 11.26 -7.50 -1.89
C MET A 92 10.27 -7.20 -0.77
N PRO A 93 10.69 -7.31 0.49
CA PRO A 93 9.91 -6.83 1.61
C PRO A 93 9.78 -5.31 1.54
N VAL A 94 8.65 -4.80 1.97
CA VAL A 94 8.37 -3.36 2.09
C VAL A 94 7.76 -3.08 3.45
N GLU A 95 7.93 -1.85 3.90
CA GLU A 95 7.17 -1.29 5.01
C GLU A 95 6.15 -0.29 4.44
N TYR A 96 5.09 -0.01 5.20
CA TYR A 96 4.16 1.06 4.82
C TYR A 96 3.66 1.84 6.03
N ARG A 97 3.29 3.08 5.79
CA ARG A 97 2.71 4.01 6.79
C ARG A 97 1.50 4.68 6.19
N ILE A 98 0.52 4.95 7.04
CA ILE A 98 -0.73 5.61 6.68
C ILE A 98 -0.84 6.92 7.45
N ASP A 99 -1.24 7.98 6.73
CA ASP A 99 -1.58 9.28 7.29
C ASP A 99 -2.87 9.78 6.59
N GLY A 100 -3.98 9.67 7.29
CA GLY A 100 -5.31 9.90 6.70
C GLY A 100 -5.56 8.97 5.52
N ASP A 101 -5.86 9.54 4.35
CA ASP A 101 -6.06 8.80 3.09
C ASP A 101 -4.77 8.57 2.31
N ASN A 102 -3.62 8.98 2.85
CA ASN A 102 -2.34 8.83 2.18
C ASN A 102 -1.63 7.57 2.69
N ILE A 103 -0.89 6.95 1.78
CA ILE A 103 -0.03 5.80 2.08
C ILE A 103 1.37 6.07 1.54
N THR A 104 2.38 5.71 2.33
CA THR A 104 3.78 5.66 1.90
C THR A 104 4.23 4.21 1.97
N VAL A 105 4.78 3.69 0.87
CA VAL A 105 5.27 2.31 0.75
C VAL A 105 6.73 2.33 0.34
N GLY A 106 7.60 1.63 1.05
CA GLY A 106 9.03 1.56 0.70
C GLY A 106 9.87 0.93 1.79
N SER A 107 11.14 1.28 1.80
CA SER A 107 12.04 0.99 2.92
C SER A 107 12.30 2.28 3.69
N PHE A 108 11.92 2.32 4.96
CA PHE A 108 12.19 3.48 5.82
C PHE A 108 13.59 3.42 6.46
N GLN A 109 14.39 2.43 6.09
CA GLN A 109 15.78 2.33 6.52
C GLN A 109 16.65 3.30 5.69
N PRO A 110 17.65 3.94 6.31
CA PRO A 110 18.63 4.74 5.58
C PRO A 110 19.32 3.90 4.49
N CYS A 111 19.42 4.46 3.30
CA CYS A 111 20.16 3.80 2.22
C CYS A 111 21.64 3.71 2.59
N PRO A 112 22.24 2.52 2.62
CA PRO A 112 23.67 2.38 2.88
C PRO A 112 24.51 3.14 1.86
N ALA A 113 25.65 3.67 2.27
CA ALA A 113 26.58 4.31 1.36
C ALA A 113 26.98 3.32 0.24
N ASN A 114 26.92 3.77 -1.01
CA ASN A 114 27.21 2.99 -2.22
C ASN A 114 26.19 1.88 -2.56
N ALA A 115 25.02 1.85 -1.93
CA ALA A 115 23.92 0.99 -2.35
C ALA A 115 22.92 1.76 -3.25
N LEU A 116 22.34 1.06 -4.21
CA LEU A 116 21.18 1.54 -4.95
C LEU A 116 19.94 1.19 -4.13
N CYS A 117 19.29 2.20 -3.56
CA CYS A 117 18.04 2.00 -2.87
C CYS A 117 16.90 2.57 -3.71
N GLU A 118 15.81 1.85 -3.76
CA GLU A 118 14.59 2.38 -4.36
C GLU A 118 13.96 3.41 -3.42
N GLY A 119 13.53 4.54 -4.01
CA GLY A 119 12.79 5.57 -3.27
C GLY A 119 11.42 5.07 -2.81
N ASN A 120 10.89 5.71 -1.79
CA ASN A 120 9.54 5.43 -1.34
C ASN A 120 8.53 5.78 -2.44
N LYS A 121 7.43 5.03 -2.47
CA LYS A 121 6.24 5.35 -3.26
C LYS A 121 5.20 5.97 -2.33
N VAL A 122 4.65 7.10 -2.73
CA VAL A 122 3.60 7.80 -1.99
C VAL A 122 2.32 7.80 -2.82
N GLY A 123 1.18 7.85 -2.16
CA GLY A 123 -0.07 7.89 -2.89
C GLY A 123 -1.29 7.85 -2.00
N LYS A 124 -2.40 7.45 -2.59
CA LYS A 124 -3.70 7.35 -1.92
C LYS A 124 -4.25 5.94 -2.02
N PHE A 125 -5.06 5.61 -1.04
CA PHE A 125 -5.80 4.36 -1.05
C PHE A 125 -7.31 4.59 -0.90
N THR A 126 -8.06 3.61 -1.37
CA THR A 126 -9.49 3.42 -1.10
C THR A 126 -9.68 2.00 -0.57
N SER A 127 -10.90 1.61 -0.28
CA SER A 127 -11.21 0.23 0.14
C SER A 127 -10.81 -0.84 -0.89
N THR A 128 -10.56 -0.47 -2.15
CA THR A 128 -10.31 -1.44 -3.22
C THR A 128 -9.13 -1.08 -4.11
N THR A 129 -8.53 0.11 -3.97
CA THR A 129 -7.46 0.57 -4.85
C THR A 129 -6.32 1.24 -4.11
N LEU A 130 -5.11 1.10 -4.64
CA LEU A 130 -3.94 1.90 -4.28
C LEU A 130 -3.43 2.62 -5.53
N SER A 131 -3.21 3.93 -5.42
CA SER A 131 -2.57 4.73 -6.46
C SER A 131 -1.25 5.25 -5.91
N LEU A 132 -0.14 4.77 -6.42
CA LEU A 132 1.21 5.05 -5.92
C LEU A 132 2.07 5.73 -6.98
N SER A 133 2.97 6.63 -6.57
CA SER A 133 4.01 7.22 -7.41
C SER A 133 5.29 7.39 -6.59
N TYR A 134 6.46 7.51 -7.24
CA TYR A 134 7.69 7.83 -6.50
C TYR A 134 7.63 9.24 -5.90
N GLU A 135 8.22 9.40 -4.72
CA GLU A 135 8.16 10.63 -3.93
C GLU A 135 8.87 11.83 -4.60
N THR A 136 9.77 11.61 -5.54
CA THR A 136 10.84 12.57 -5.85
C THR A 136 10.69 13.42 -7.12
N THR A 137 9.68 13.22 -8.00
CA THR A 137 9.58 14.04 -9.23
C THR A 137 8.15 14.23 -9.75
N SER A 138 7.90 15.35 -10.42
CA SER A 138 6.61 15.69 -11.06
C SER A 138 6.27 14.85 -12.30
N THR A 139 7.20 14.04 -12.79
CA THR A 139 7.06 13.17 -13.98
C THR A 139 7.17 11.69 -13.64
N THR A 140 6.92 11.31 -12.39
CA THR A 140 7.01 9.91 -11.93
C THR A 140 5.82 9.09 -12.41
N PRO A 141 6.07 7.84 -12.79
CA PRO A 141 4.98 6.95 -13.17
C PRO A 141 4.00 6.75 -12.01
N VAL A 142 2.72 6.76 -12.36
CA VAL A 142 1.62 6.43 -11.45
C VAL A 142 1.26 4.97 -11.65
N PHE A 143 1.29 4.22 -10.55
CA PHE A 143 0.91 2.80 -10.49
C PHE A 143 -0.47 2.68 -9.86
N LEU A 144 -1.42 2.16 -10.58
CA LEU A 144 -2.75 1.86 -10.04
C LEU A 144 -2.85 0.36 -9.76
N TYR A 145 -3.07 0.03 -8.50
CA TYR A 145 -3.31 -1.33 -8.03
C TYR A 145 -4.76 -1.50 -7.62
N ARG A 146 -5.30 -2.70 -7.84
CA ARG A 146 -6.62 -3.10 -7.35
C ARG A 146 -6.51 -4.24 -6.36
N LEU A 147 -7.29 -4.17 -5.29
CA LEU A 147 -7.40 -5.24 -4.31
C LEU A 147 -7.93 -6.51 -5.00
N SER A 148 -7.17 -7.59 -4.88
CA SER A 148 -7.60 -8.90 -5.37
C SER A 148 -8.72 -9.43 -4.46
N PRO A 149 -9.83 -9.91 -5.00
CA PRO A 149 -10.83 -10.57 -4.17
C PRO A 149 -10.18 -11.79 -3.50
N THR A 150 -10.34 -11.89 -2.19
CA THR A 150 -9.97 -13.11 -1.43
C THR A 150 -10.82 -14.26 -1.97
N MET A 151 -10.16 -15.27 -2.55
CA MET A 151 -10.82 -16.52 -2.93
C MET A 151 -11.11 -17.38 -1.70
#